data_47ab55920a8b8f91689403b536ff6c96
#
_entry.id   47ab55920a8b8f91689403b536ff6c96
#
_cell.length_a   1.000
_cell.length_b   1.000
_cell.length_c   1.000
_cell.angle_alpha   90.00
_cell.angle_beta   90.00
_cell.angle_gamma   90.00
#
_symmetry.space_group_name_H-M   'P 1'
#
loop_
_entity.id
_entity.type
_entity.pdbx_description
1 polymer ?
#
loop_
_entity_poly.entity_id
_entity_poly.type
_entity_poly.pdbx_seq_one_letter_code
_entity_poly.pdbx_strand_id
1 'polypeptide(L)'
;MTKIIDYKNYIFIFFLSIFSFFINFYVGNVGVFPVDTFIHYDNGYRILLGEHPVKDYWIVHGYIIDYIQALFFKVFGNEWNSYLYHSSIFNTCITLFSFYIFRLLNLDTKISLLLSTLLSILAYPVSGTPFLDLHSSYFSLFAIYFGIISIKKDNSFYWFWSSFFLCLAFFSKQV
;
A
#
# COMPACT_ATOMS: atom_id res chain seq x y z
N MET A 1 -21.08 -7.09 20.04
CA MET A 1 -20.33 -6.29 19.06
C MET A 1 -19.50 -5.28 19.82
N THR A 2 -18.24 -5.55 20.05
CA THR A 2 -17.31 -4.60 20.67
C THR A 2 -17.20 -3.39 19.72
N LYS A 3 -17.41 -2.17 20.24
CA LYS A 3 -17.16 -0.93 19.48
C LYS A 3 -15.70 -0.97 19.01
N ILE A 4 -15.50 -1.21 17.73
CA ILE A 4 -14.16 -1.36 17.12
C ILE A 4 -13.36 -0.06 17.29
N ILE A 5 -14.03 1.07 17.47
CA ILE A 5 -13.40 2.39 17.57
C ILE A 5 -14.09 3.21 18.65
N ASP A 6 -13.33 3.62 19.67
CA ASP A 6 -13.69 4.67 20.63
C ASP A 6 -13.12 6.01 20.11
N TYR A 7 -13.70 7.16 20.50
CA TYR A 7 -13.26 8.51 20.11
C TYR A 7 -11.74 8.72 20.34
N LYS A 8 -11.20 8.19 21.40
CA LYS A 8 -9.77 8.23 21.70
C LYS A 8 -8.91 7.54 20.61
N ASN A 9 -9.45 6.56 19.93
CA ASN A 9 -8.73 5.83 18.89
C ASN A 9 -8.55 6.67 17.62
N TYR A 10 -9.44 7.64 17.32
CA TYR A 10 -9.29 8.50 16.13
C TYR A 10 -8.07 9.39 16.22
N ILE A 11 -7.73 9.88 17.41
CA ILE A 11 -6.53 10.69 17.64
C ILE A 11 -5.28 9.84 17.35
N PHE A 12 -5.22 8.62 17.88
CA PHE A 12 -4.09 7.72 17.62
C PHE A 12 -3.97 7.34 16.15
N ILE A 13 -5.09 7.06 15.48
CA ILE A 13 -5.13 6.75 14.04
C ILE A 13 -4.62 7.95 13.22
N PHE A 14 -4.99 9.16 13.58
CA PHE A 14 -4.51 10.37 12.93
C PHE A 14 -2.98 10.53 13.06
N PHE A 15 -2.44 10.41 14.27
CA PHE A 15 -0.99 10.49 14.47
C PHE A 15 -0.24 9.34 13.81
N LEU A 16 -0.78 8.13 13.84
CA LEU A 16 -0.21 6.97 13.16
C LEU A 16 -0.17 7.17 11.64
N SER A 17 -1.20 7.77 11.06
CA SER A 17 -1.24 8.09 9.63
C SER A 17 -0.17 9.10 9.24
N ILE A 18 -0.04 10.19 10.00
CA ILE A 18 0.98 11.21 9.79
C ILE A 18 2.38 10.59 9.92
N PHE A 19 2.62 9.86 10.99
CA PHE A 19 3.91 9.21 11.23
C PHE A 19 4.26 8.25 10.08
N SER A 20 3.33 7.38 9.70
CA SER A 20 3.54 6.39 8.64
C SER A 20 3.82 7.03 7.27
N PHE A 21 3.16 8.14 6.96
CA PHE A 21 3.42 8.89 5.73
C PHE A 21 4.82 9.51 5.74
N PHE A 22 5.12 10.27 6.79
CA PHE A 22 6.35 11.06 6.82
C PHE A 22 7.61 10.21 7.03
N ILE A 23 7.53 9.09 7.75
CA ILE A 23 8.70 8.21 7.89
C ILE A 23 9.14 7.63 6.54
N ASN A 24 8.20 7.19 5.70
CA ASN A 24 8.54 6.71 4.37
C ASN A 24 9.00 7.84 3.44
N PHE A 25 8.31 8.97 3.46
CA PHE A 25 8.70 10.13 2.67
C PHE A 25 10.11 10.62 3.01
N TYR A 26 10.46 10.65 4.29
CA TYR A 26 11.80 10.99 4.75
C TYR A 26 12.84 10.01 4.25
N VAL A 27 12.61 8.72 4.45
CA VAL A 27 13.57 7.67 4.05
C VAL A 27 13.79 7.67 2.53
N GLY A 28 12.74 7.80 1.73
CA GLY A 28 12.84 7.88 0.28
C GLY A 28 13.63 9.09 -0.25
N ASN A 29 13.77 10.16 0.57
CA ASN A 29 14.62 11.29 0.26
C ASN A 29 16.08 11.12 0.74
N VAL A 30 16.33 10.19 1.67
CA VAL A 30 17.68 9.92 2.18
C VAL A 30 18.43 8.91 1.32
N GLY A 31 17.72 7.87 0.86
CA GLY A 31 18.31 6.84 0.03
C GLY A 31 17.25 5.88 -0.53
N VAL A 32 17.60 5.23 -1.63
CA VAL A 32 16.70 4.32 -2.34
C VAL A 32 17.42 3.05 -2.77
N PHE A 33 16.65 2.01 -3.01
CA PHE A 33 17.16 0.76 -3.56
C PHE A 33 17.61 0.98 -5.01
N PRO A 34 18.89 0.85 -5.38
CA PRO A 34 19.40 1.44 -6.62
C PRO A 34 18.92 0.75 -7.90
N VAL A 35 18.62 -0.56 -7.86
CA VAL A 35 18.37 -1.33 -9.09
C VAL A 35 16.90 -1.24 -9.52
N ASP A 36 15.97 -1.45 -8.60
CA ASP A 36 14.55 -1.62 -8.95
C ASP A 36 13.74 -0.33 -8.84
N THR A 37 14.28 0.68 -8.16
CA THR A 37 13.58 1.94 -7.92
C THR A 37 13.14 2.64 -9.20
N PHE A 38 13.99 2.69 -10.20
CA PHE A 38 13.72 3.48 -11.41
C PHE A 38 12.86 2.76 -12.43
N ILE A 39 12.64 1.45 -12.32
CA ILE A 39 11.80 0.69 -13.23
C ILE A 39 10.36 1.23 -13.20
N HIS A 40 9.77 1.34 -12.01
CA HIS A 40 8.40 1.82 -11.86
C HIS A 40 8.27 3.32 -12.13
N TYR A 41 9.34 4.09 -11.92
CA TYR A 41 9.38 5.50 -12.29
C TYR A 41 9.33 5.65 -13.82
N ASP A 42 10.20 4.96 -14.56
CA ASP A 42 10.25 5.01 -16.03
C ASP A 42 8.96 4.48 -16.65
N ASN A 43 8.48 3.32 -16.21
CA ASN A 43 7.24 2.73 -16.72
C ASN A 43 6.02 3.61 -16.46
N GLY A 44 5.92 4.22 -15.28
CA GLY A 44 4.86 5.18 -14.97
C GLY A 44 4.89 6.40 -15.89
N TYR A 45 6.08 6.89 -16.23
CA TYR A 45 6.26 7.99 -17.17
C TYR A 45 5.90 7.57 -18.62
N ARG A 46 6.30 6.39 -19.08
CA ARG A 46 5.93 5.84 -20.39
C ARG A 46 4.41 5.74 -20.55
N ILE A 47 3.71 5.29 -19.51
CA ILE A 47 2.25 5.24 -19.52
C ILE A 47 1.63 6.64 -19.68
N LEU A 48 2.21 7.68 -19.06
CA LEU A 48 1.75 9.06 -19.27
C LEU A 48 1.93 9.53 -20.71
N LEU A 49 2.93 9.00 -21.42
CA LEU A 49 3.17 9.29 -22.84
C LEU A 49 2.25 8.49 -23.76
N GLY A 50 1.40 7.61 -23.21
CA GLY A 50 0.47 6.78 -23.98
C GLY A 50 1.03 5.42 -24.39
N GLU A 51 2.21 5.04 -23.92
CA GLU A 51 2.76 3.70 -24.09
C GLU A 51 2.11 2.74 -23.10
N HIS A 52 1.91 1.47 -23.51
CA HIS A 52 1.31 0.44 -22.66
C HIS A 52 2.27 -0.72 -22.43
N PRO A 53 2.42 -1.20 -21.18
CA PRO A 53 3.20 -2.39 -20.88
C PRO A 53 2.75 -3.58 -21.72
N VAL A 54 3.69 -4.46 -22.08
CA VAL A 54 3.50 -5.65 -22.91
C VAL A 54 3.23 -5.34 -24.39
N LYS A 55 2.52 -4.25 -24.71
CA LYS A 55 2.21 -3.87 -26.08
C LYS A 55 3.35 -3.05 -26.70
N ASP A 56 3.80 -2.02 -26.02
CA ASP A 56 4.75 -1.04 -26.58
C ASP A 56 6.17 -1.22 -25.99
N TYR A 57 6.28 -1.84 -24.84
CA TYR A 57 7.55 -2.21 -24.21
C TYR A 57 7.41 -3.47 -23.36
N TRP A 58 8.53 -4.18 -23.20
CA TRP A 58 8.55 -5.42 -22.43
C TRP A 58 8.76 -5.16 -20.94
N ILE A 59 8.06 -5.96 -20.09
CA ILE A 59 8.19 -5.93 -18.64
C ILE A 59 8.30 -7.36 -18.10
N VAL A 60 9.00 -7.51 -16.98
CA VAL A 60 9.21 -8.79 -16.26
C VAL A 60 8.33 -8.95 -15.03
N HIS A 61 7.49 -7.97 -14.74
CA HIS A 61 6.67 -7.90 -13.53
C HIS A 61 5.22 -7.53 -13.87
N GLY A 62 4.35 -7.55 -12.86
CA GLY A 62 2.97 -7.10 -13.04
C GLY A 62 2.89 -5.58 -13.22
N TYR A 63 2.00 -5.13 -14.06
CA TYR A 63 1.89 -3.74 -14.53
C TYR A 63 1.03 -2.82 -13.65
N ILE A 64 0.36 -3.33 -12.64
CA ILE A 64 -0.57 -2.53 -11.80
C ILE A 64 0.16 -1.37 -11.12
N ILE A 65 1.37 -1.61 -10.60
CA ILE A 65 2.16 -0.56 -9.93
C ILE A 65 2.47 0.59 -10.89
N ASP A 66 2.83 0.27 -12.13
CA ASP A 66 3.19 1.25 -13.14
C ASP A 66 2.00 2.15 -13.50
N TYR A 67 0.79 1.57 -13.62
CA TYR A 67 -0.44 2.35 -13.80
C TYR A 67 -0.79 3.21 -12.57
N ILE A 68 -0.61 2.69 -11.36
CA ILE A 68 -0.80 3.48 -10.14
C ILE A 68 0.21 4.62 -10.13
N GLN A 69 1.48 4.36 -10.47
CA GLN A 69 2.48 5.41 -10.54
C GLN A 69 2.16 6.46 -11.60
N ALA A 70 1.69 6.06 -12.77
CA ALA A 70 1.23 7.00 -13.81
C ALA A 70 0.09 7.90 -13.31
N LEU A 71 -0.83 7.35 -12.51
CA LEU A 71 -1.89 8.14 -11.88
C LEU A 71 -1.30 9.20 -10.93
N PHE A 72 -0.33 8.83 -10.09
CA PHE A 72 0.35 9.79 -9.21
C PHE A 72 1.05 10.89 -10.00
N PHE A 73 1.75 10.55 -11.08
CA PHE A 73 2.37 11.53 -11.96
C PHE A 73 1.36 12.44 -12.65
N LYS A 74 0.21 11.90 -13.06
CA LYS A 74 -0.87 12.69 -13.65
C LYS A 74 -1.46 13.72 -12.68
N VAL A 75 -1.53 13.39 -11.40
CA VAL A 75 -2.14 14.24 -10.36
C VAL A 75 -1.13 15.24 -9.78
N PHE A 76 0.09 14.81 -9.51
CA PHE A 76 1.09 15.58 -8.77
C PHE A 76 2.28 16.06 -9.63
N GLY A 77 2.30 15.71 -10.93
CA GLY A 77 3.41 16.00 -11.81
C GLY A 77 4.45 14.87 -11.87
N ASN A 78 5.25 14.87 -12.95
CA ASN A 78 6.33 13.87 -13.12
C ASN A 78 7.58 14.32 -12.34
N GLU A 79 7.53 14.16 -11.03
CA GLU A 79 8.58 14.58 -10.09
C GLU A 79 8.87 13.48 -9.08
N TRP A 80 10.06 13.53 -8.46
CA TRP A 80 10.47 12.60 -7.42
C TRP A 80 9.50 12.56 -6.24
N ASN A 81 9.01 13.71 -5.81
CA ASN A 81 8.02 13.78 -4.72
C ASN A 81 6.74 13.00 -5.03
N SER A 82 6.26 13.03 -6.28
CA SER A 82 5.09 12.27 -6.71
C SER A 82 5.31 10.77 -6.59
N TYR A 83 6.53 10.32 -6.85
CA TYR A 83 6.95 8.94 -6.66
C TYR A 83 6.95 8.55 -5.20
N LEU A 84 7.46 9.40 -4.32
CA LEU A 84 7.44 9.19 -2.88
C LEU A 84 6.04 9.30 -2.28
N TYR A 85 5.15 10.12 -2.82
CA TYR A 85 3.75 10.16 -2.38
C TYR A 85 3.06 8.83 -2.60
N HIS A 86 3.31 8.17 -3.72
CA HIS A 86 2.78 6.83 -3.99
C HIS A 86 3.16 5.86 -2.86
N SER A 87 4.44 5.64 -2.60
CA SER A 87 4.91 4.72 -1.56
C SER A 87 4.47 5.15 -0.15
N SER A 88 4.45 6.45 0.15
CA SER A 88 4.08 6.97 1.48
C SER A 88 2.58 6.81 1.76
N ILE A 89 1.71 7.01 0.76
CA ILE A 89 0.28 6.76 0.88
C ILE A 89 0.02 5.27 1.08
N PHE A 90 0.70 4.40 0.32
CA PHE A 90 0.58 2.96 0.50
C PHE A 90 1.10 2.51 1.87
N ASN A 91 2.22 3.07 2.36
CA ASN A 91 2.70 2.80 3.72
C ASN A 91 1.65 3.18 4.78
N THR A 92 0.99 4.30 4.59
CA THR A 92 -0.10 4.74 5.47
C THR A 92 -1.30 3.78 5.40
N CYS A 93 -1.72 3.39 4.21
CA CYS A 93 -2.82 2.46 4.03
C CYS A 93 -2.54 1.12 4.71
N ILE A 94 -1.37 0.51 4.48
CA ILE A 94 -1.03 -0.78 5.09
C ILE A 94 -0.96 -0.69 6.61
N THR A 95 -0.42 0.41 7.13
CA THR A 95 -0.34 0.66 8.57
C THR A 95 -1.73 0.72 9.21
N LEU A 96 -2.66 1.44 8.59
CA LEU A 96 -4.04 1.54 9.07
C LEU A 96 -4.80 0.23 8.94
N PHE A 97 -4.69 -0.46 7.82
CA PHE A 97 -5.30 -1.77 7.64
C PHE A 97 -4.78 -2.78 8.66
N SER A 98 -3.48 -2.78 8.93
CA SER A 98 -2.89 -3.65 9.95
C SER A 98 -3.44 -3.35 11.34
N PHE A 99 -3.58 -2.07 11.70
CA PHE A 99 -4.24 -1.69 12.96
C PHE A 99 -5.65 -2.27 13.04
N TYR A 100 -6.46 -2.13 11.99
CA TYR A 100 -7.81 -2.68 11.98
C TYR A 100 -7.83 -4.22 12.01
N ILE A 101 -6.89 -4.91 11.34
CA ILE A 101 -6.75 -6.37 11.42
C ILE A 101 -6.44 -6.80 12.85
N PHE A 102 -5.48 -6.16 13.52
CA PHE A 102 -5.15 -6.48 14.89
C PHE A 102 -6.33 -6.26 15.84
N ARG A 103 -7.11 -5.18 15.64
CA ARG A 103 -8.36 -4.95 16.38
C ARG A 103 -9.42 -6.01 16.07
N LEU A 104 -9.50 -6.47 14.83
CA LEU A 104 -10.42 -7.52 14.39
C LEU A 104 -10.07 -8.89 15.01
N LEU A 105 -8.77 -9.10 15.28
CA LEU A 105 -8.23 -10.27 15.99
C LEU A 105 -8.33 -10.15 17.52
N ASN A 106 -9.02 -9.13 18.04
CA ASN A 106 -9.23 -8.84 19.46
C ASN A 106 -7.95 -8.47 20.25
N LEU A 107 -6.88 -8.06 19.59
CA LEU A 107 -5.74 -7.45 20.29
C LEU A 107 -6.16 -6.13 20.92
N ASP A 108 -5.61 -5.79 22.06
CA ASP A 108 -5.90 -4.49 22.70
C ASP A 108 -5.36 -3.31 21.85
N THR A 109 -5.86 -2.11 22.11
CA THR A 109 -5.51 -0.92 21.33
C THR A 109 -4.03 -0.58 21.40
N LYS A 110 -3.36 -0.77 22.55
CA LYS A 110 -1.95 -0.42 22.73
C LYS A 110 -1.06 -1.37 21.92
N ILE A 111 -1.32 -2.67 21.99
CA ILE A 111 -0.59 -3.68 21.23
C ILE A 111 -0.84 -3.46 19.72
N SER A 112 -2.08 -3.21 19.31
CA SER A 112 -2.41 -2.92 17.91
C SER A 112 -1.67 -1.70 17.39
N LEU A 113 -1.60 -0.61 18.17
CA LEU A 113 -0.82 0.59 17.83
C LEU A 113 0.68 0.29 17.75
N LEU A 114 1.23 -0.41 18.73
CA LEU A 114 2.65 -0.77 18.73
C LEU A 114 3.02 -1.58 17.48
N LEU A 115 2.28 -2.65 17.19
CA LEU A 115 2.55 -3.51 16.05
C LEU A 115 2.38 -2.77 14.71
N SER A 116 1.36 -1.91 14.60
CA SER A 116 1.15 -1.09 13.40
C SER A 116 2.24 -0.03 13.21
N THR A 117 2.74 0.55 14.30
CA THR A 117 3.87 1.48 14.27
C THR A 117 5.14 0.76 13.81
N LEU A 118 5.42 -0.41 14.35
CA LEU A 118 6.56 -1.23 13.90
C LEU A 118 6.45 -1.57 12.42
N LEU A 119 5.26 -1.97 11.96
CA LEU A 119 5.04 -2.25 10.55
C LEU A 119 5.25 -1.01 9.68
N SER A 120 4.82 0.17 10.13
CA SER A 120 5.01 1.41 9.37
C SER A 120 6.48 1.77 9.13
N ILE A 121 7.38 1.30 9.99
CA ILE A 121 8.84 1.49 9.87
C ILE A 121 9.46 0.38 9.01
N LEU A 122 8.95 -0.84 9.10
CA LEU A 122 9.54 -2.03 8.46
C LEU A 122 8.95 -2.32 7.07
N ALA A 123 7.87 -1.65 6.68
CA ALA A 123 7.21 -1.87 5.41
C ALA A 123 7.90 -1.08 4.27
N TYR A 124 7.28 -0.05 3.74
CA TYR A 124 7.85 0.74 2.64
C TYR A 124 9.16 1.46 2.95
N PRO A 125 9.45 1.93 4.16
CA PRO A 125 10.73 2.58 4.44
C PRO A 125 11.96 1.72 4.13
N VAL A 126 11.82 0.41 4.05
CA VAL A 126 12.92 -0.49 3.62
C VAL A 126 13.35 -0.22 2.17
N SER A 127 12.42 0.12 1.27
CA SER A 127 12.70 0.49 -0.11
C SER A 127 12.66 2.01 -0.34
N GLY A 128 11.89 2.73 0.44
CA GLY A 128 11.62 4.18 0.31
C GLY A 128 10.71 4.54 -0.86
N THR A 129 10.65 3.72 -1.89
CA THR A 129 9.93 3.95 -3.15
C THR A 129 8.95 2.82 -3.46
N PRO A 130 8.02 2.97 -4.40
CA PRO A 130 7.13 1.89 -4.82
C PRO A 130 7.92 0.64 -5.22
N PHE A 131 7.49 -0.50 -4.69
CA PHE A 131 8.18 -1.76 -4.89
C PHE A 131 7.17 -2.91 -5.07
N LEU A 132 7.37 -3.74 -6.09
CA LEU A 132 6.39 -4.74 -6.54
C LEU A 132 6.03 -5.77 -5.47
N ASP A 133 7.02 -6.28 -4.72
CA ASP A 133 6.80 -7.27 -3.68
C ASP A 133 5.93 -6.73 -2.54
N LEU A 134 6.17 -5.47 -2.18
CA LEU A 134 5.41 -4.80 -1.14
C LEU A 134 3.97 -4.56 -1.57
N HIS A 135 3.74 -4.09 -2.81
CA HIS A 135 2.38 -3.90 -3.34
C HIS A 135 1.60 -5.21 -3.39
N SER A 136 2.20 -6.27 -3.95
CA SER A 136 1.57 -7.58 -4.02
C SER A 136 1.21 -8.11 -2.63
N SER A 137 2.15 -8.02 -1.68
CA SER A 137 1.92 -8.44 -0.29
C SER A 137 0.80 -7.64 0.39
N TYR A 138 0.73 -6.33 0.14
CA TYR A 138 -0.27 -5.45 0.77
C TYR A 138 -1.65 -5.63 0.16
N PHE A 139 -1.75 -5.78 -1.15
CA PHE A 139 -3.02 -6.15 -1.75
C PHE A 139 -3.51 -7.51 -1.25
N SER A 140 -2.61 -8.48 -1.06
CA SER A 140 -2.94 -9.76 -0.43
C SER A 140 -3.45 -9.59 1.00
N LEU A 141 -2.84 -8.71 1.79
CA LEU A 141 -3.32 -8.39 3.15
C LEU A 141 -4.71 -7.75 3.14
N PHE A 142 -4.99 -6.86 2.18
CA PHE A 142 -6.33 -6.29 2.02
C PHE A 142 -7.35 -7.36 1.62
N ALA A 143 -6.98 -8.28 0.73
CA ALA A 143 -7.83 -9.41 0.37
C ALA A 143 -8.17 -10.27 1.59
N ILE A 144 -7.20 -10.62 2.42
CA ILE A 144 -7.38 -11.36 3.67
C ILE A 144 -8.29 -10.60 4.63
N TYR A 145 -8.07 -9.30 4.81
CA TYR A 145 -8.91 -8.46 5.68
C TYR A 145 -10.38 -8.50 5.27
N PHE A 146 -10.68 -8.27 3.99
CA PHE A 146 -12.05 -8.31 3.50
C PHE A 146 -12.66 -9.71 3.54
N GLY A 147 -11.86 -10.78 3.31
CA GLY A 147 -12.28 -12.17 3.48
C GLY A 147 -12.70 -12.46 4.92
N ILE A 148 -11.90 -12.04 5.91
CA ILE A 148 -12.25 -12.22 7.34
C ILE A 148 -13.53 -11.45 7.69
N ILE A 149 -13.70 -10.22 7.19
CA ILE A 149 -14.93 -9.44 7.43
C ILE A 149 -16.14 -10.14 6.80
N SER A 150 -15.98 -10.68 5.58
CA SER A 150 -17.07 -11.40 4.89
C SER A 150 -17.58 -12.56 5.72
N ILE A 151 -16.66 -13.38 6.24
CA ILE A 151 -16.99 -14.52 7.11
C ILE A 151 -17.66 -14.03 8.42
N LYS A 152 -17.09 -13.00 9.08
CA LYS A 152 -17.60 -12.51 10.37
C LYS A 152 -18.96 -11.82 10.27
N LYS A 153 -19.27 -11.18 9.16
CA LYS A 153 -20.52 -10.44 8.95
C LYS A 153 -21.56 -11.20 8.13
N ASP A 154 -21.21 -12.37 7.62
CA ASP A 154 -22.02 -13.17 6.68
C ASP A 154 -22.54 -12.29 5.53
N ASN A 155 -21.64 -11.53 4.90
CA ASN A 155 -21.98 -10.58 3.85
C ASN A 155 -21.10 -10.78 2.62
N SER A 156 -21.73 -11.26 1.55
CA SER A 156 -21.07 -11.57 0.27
C SER A 156 -20.42 -10.37 -0.42
N PHE A 157 -20.86 -9.13 -0.14
CA PHE A 157 -20.26 -7.92 -0.71
C PHE A 157 -18.76 -7.78 -0.38
N TYR A 158 -18.32 -8.24 0.80
CA TYR A 158 -16.91 -8.20 1.15
C TYR A 158 -16.06 -9.23 0.41
N TRP A 159 -16.68 -10.33 -0.12
CA TRP A 159 -15.99 -11.26 -1.00
C TRP A 159 -15.60 -10.62 -2.33
N PHE A 160 -16.43 -9.70 -2.85
CA PHE A 160 -16.07 -8.91 -4.03
C PHE A 160 -14.77 -8.13 -3.81
N TRP A 161 -14.66 -7.41 -2.69
CA TRP A 161 -13.44 -6.67 -2.36
C TRP A 161 -12.24 -7.58 -2.10
N SER A 162 -12.45 -8.70 -1.42
CA SER A 162 -11.39 -9.70 -1.25
C SER A 162 -10.84 -10.18 -2.59
N SER A 163 -11.71 -10.57 -3.52
CA SER A 163 -11.32 -11.03 -4.86
C SER A 163 -10.67 -9.90 -5.68
N PHE A 164 -11.19 -8.68 -5.60
CA PHE A 164 -10.63 -7.52 -6.28
C PHE A 164 -9.18 -7.26 -5.86
N PHE A 165 -8.91 -7.23 -4.55
CA PHE A 165 -7.55 -7.04 -4.06
C PHE A 165 -6.63 -8.22 -4.36
N LEU A 166 -7.16 -9.45 -4.41
CA LEU A 166 -6.38 -10.61 -4.84
C LEU A 166 -5.96 -10.50 -6.32
N CYS A 167 -6.84 -10.02 -7.18
CA CYS A 167 -6.49 -9.71 -8.57
C CYS A 167 -5.40 -8.63 -8.66
N LEU A 168 -5.52 -7.55 -7.88
CA LEU A 168 -4.48 -6.52 -7.84
C LEU A 168 -3.14 -7.07 -7.35
N ALA A 169 -3.14 -7.95 -6.35
CA ALA A 169 -1.93 -8.62 -5.88
C ALA A 169 -1.27 -9.45 -6.98
N PHE A 170 -2.05 -10.26 -7.70
CA PHE A 170 -1.57 -11.08 -8.80
C PHE A 170 -0.98 -10.23 -9.94
N PHE A 171 -1.68 -9.16 -10.35
CA PHE A 171 -1.19 -8.28 -11.42
C PHE A 171 -0.10 -7.28 -10.96
N SER A 172 0.21 -7.21 -9.68
CA SER A 172 1.38 -6.49 -9.18
C SER A 172 2.65 -7.32 -9.28
N LYS A 173 2.58 -8.61 -8.93
CA LYS A 173 3.67 -9.55 -9.07
C LYS A 173 3.14 -10.91 -9.47
N GLN A 174 3.48 -11.33 -10.67
CA GLN A 174 3.26 -12.69 -11.13
C GLN A 174 4.42 -13.56 -10.63
N VAL A 175 4.11 -14.55 -9.81
CA VAL A 175 5.05 -15.56 -9.33
C VAL A 175 4.64 -16.88 -9.93
#